data_d1c7dcaecf6193ecf08ef08c9bac5d46
#
_entry.id   d1c7dcaecf6193ecf08ef08c9bac5d46
#
_cell.length_a   1.000
_cell.length_b   1.000
_cell.length_c   1.000
_cell.angle_alpha   90.00
_cell.angle_beta   90.00
_cell.angle_gamma   90.00
#
_symmetry.space_group_name_H-M   'P 1'
#
loop_
_entity.id
_entity.type
_entity.pdbx_description
1 polymer ?
#
loop_
_entity_poly.entity_id
_entity_poly.type
_entity_poly.pdbx_seq_one_letter_code
_entity_poly.pdbx_strand_id
1 'polypeptide(L)'
;MNPRIILTATALAILSVVLTFNTTHVFTPPPLPGSHDHLHTAEIIHLAGAVGPESLAFDPSGEGPYTGVADGRILKWQGHAHGWVDFAVTSSNRKECVRPFAPEMEHVCGRPLGLRFDQKTGDLYIADAYFGLQVVGPNGGLATQLVTEVEGQPLLFTNDMDIDEHEDVIYFTDSSTIFHRRQFMSSILSSDKSGKLMKYNKSSKEVTVLLRGLSFANGVALSKDRSFVLVAETPTRRIMRLWLHGPNAGNLDVFAELPGVPDNIRRNSRGEFWVAFHCKTGPISNWILSNPWVGKALLKLPLGFKKIHYLMVGGKPHAAAIRLSEKGEVLEVLEDSEGKSLRFVSEVEERNGKLWIGSVMMPFIGIYNLN
;
A
#
# COMPACT_ATOMS: atom_id res chain seq x y z
N MET A 1 -15.27 14.39 41.56
CA MET A 1 -16.23 13.75 40.61
C MET A 1 -15.60 12.44 40.12
N ASN A 2 -16.35 11.34 40.11
CA ASN A 2 -15.80 10.03 39.76
C ASN A 2 -15.30 10.05 38.31
N PRO A 3 -14.03 9.68 38.02
CA PRO A 3 -13.45 9.75 36.69
C PRO A 3 -14.23 8.94 35.63
N ARG A 4 -14.95 7.90 36.05
CA ARG A 4 -15.86 7.14 35.20
C ARG A 4 -17.07 7.97 34.74
N ILE A 5 -17.60 8.83 35.60
CA ILE A 5 -18.74 9.71 35.26
C ILE A 5 -18.30 10.79 34.29
N ILE A 6 -17.10 11.35 34.47
CA ILE A 6 -16.51 12.32 33.53
C ILE A 6 -16.31 11.69 32.16
N LEU A 7 -15.74 10.49 32.13
CA LEU A 7 -15.49 9.78 30.85
C LEU A 7 -16.81 9.46 30.12
N THR A 8 -17.82 9.01 30.85
CA THR A 8 -19.15 8.71 30.26
C THR A 8 -19.86 9.97 29.79
N ALA A 9 -19.81 11.06 30.55
CA ALA A 9 -20.39 12.33 30.15
C ALA A 9 -19.69 12.94 28.95
N THR A 10 -18.36 12.87 28.89
CA THR A 10 -17.56 13.30 27.72
C THR A 10 -17.86 12.45 26.49
N ALA A 11 -17.98 11.13 26.64
CA ALA A 11 -18.33 10.24 25.54
C ALA A 11 -19.75 10.48 25.02
N LEU A 12 -20.72 10.74 25.91
CA LEU A 12 -22.10 11.10 25.53
C LEU A 12 -22.17 12.48 24.88
N ALA A 13 -21.40 13.46 25.36
CA ALA A 13 -21.31 14.78 24.74
C ALA A 13 -20.72 14.72 23.32
N ILE A 14 -19.63 13.95 23.13
CA ILE A 14 -19.04 13.71 21.82
C ILE A 14 -20.04 12.97 20.89
N LEU A 15 -20.73 11.96 21.40
CA LEU A 15 -21.74 11.22 20.64
C LEU A 15 -22.92 12.12 20.27
N SER A 16 -23.37 13.01 21.18
CA SER A 16 -24.43 13.99 20.92
C SER A 16 -24.01 15.00 19.84
N VAL A 17 -22.78 15.50 19.90
CA VAL A 17 -22.22 16.38 18.88
C VAL A 17 -22.16 15.67 17.53
N VAL A 18 -21.72 14.41 17.48
CA VAL A 18 -21.67 13.59 16.27
C VAL A 18 -23.07 13.31 15.70
N LEU A 19 -24.09 13.19 16.55
CA LEU A 19 -25.46 12.87 16.13
C LEU A 19 -26.30 14.12 15.79
N THR A 20 -26.01 15.29 16.36
CA THR A 20 -26.84 16.50 16.22
C THR A 20 -26.31 17.50 15.18
N PHE A 21 -25.05 17.49 14.87
CA PHE A 21 -24.52 18.32 13.79
C PHE A 21 -24.50 17.53 12.48
N ASN A 22 -24.95 18.17 11.39
CA ASN A 22 -24.74 17.68 10.03
C ASN A 22 -23.24 17.80 9.72
N THR A 23 -22.45 16.88 10.30
CA THR A 23 -20.99 16.96 10.48
C THR A 23 -20.23 16.55 9.24
N THR A 24 -20.87 16.48 8.06
CA THR A 24 -20.22 16.14 6.80
C THR A 24 -18.95 16.95 6.58
N HIS A 25 -18.98 18.24 6.86
CA HIS A 25 -17.81 19.14 6.69
C HIS A 25 -16.67 18.92 7.70
N VAL A 26 -16.96 18.38 8.89
CA VAL A 26 -15.92 18.14 9.94
C VAL A 26 -15.15 16.85 9.64
N PHE A 27 -15.79 15.89 9.01
CA PHE A 27 -15.21 14.60 8.68
C PHE A 27 -14.63 14.55 7.27
N THR A 28 -15.24 15.30 6.32
CA THR A 28 -14.81 15.25 4.92
C THR A 28 -13.46 15.95 4.73
N PRO A 29 -12.46 15.27 4.21
CA PRO A 29 -11.19 15.89 3.89
C PRO A 29 -11.36 16.98 2.82
N PRO A 30 -10.61 18.09 2.91
CA PRO A 30 -10.63 19.10 1.86
C PRO A 30 -10.03 18.53 0.55
N PRO A 31 -10.30 19.17 -0.61
CA PRO A 31 -9.57 18.91 -1.83
C PRO A 31 -8.06 19.06 -1.61
N LEU A 32 -7.27 18.26 -2.30
CA LEU A 32 -5.82 18.39 -2.23
C LEU A 32 -5.36 19.68 -2.94
N PRO A 33 -4.36 20.38 -2.41
CA PRO A 33 -3.84 21.60 -3.06
C PRO A 33 -3.39 21.31 -4.50
N GLY A 34 -3.87 22.11 -5.46
CA GLY A 34 -3.51 21.97 -6.88
C GLY A 34 -4.06 20.72 -7.56
N SER A 35 -5.05 20.05 -6.98
CA SER A 35 -5.61 18.83 -7.54
C SER A 35 -6.51 19.09 -8.75
N HIS A 36 -6.47 18.11 -9.67
CA HIS A 36 -7.40 17.99 -10.79
C HIS A 36 -8.30 16.78 -10.56
N ASP A 37 -9.62 17.01 -10.54
CA ASP A 37 -10.64 15.96 -10.32
C ASP A 37 -10.94 15.19 -11.62
N HIS A 38 -9.93 14.46 -12.11
CA HIS A 38 -9.98 13.76 -13.40
C HIS A 38 -10.03 12.23 -13.28
N LEU A 39 -9.64 11.64 -12.13
CA LEU A 39 -9.60 10.18 -11.99
C LEU A 39 -10.99 9.52 -12.07
N HIS A 40 -12.08 10.28 -11.92
CA HIS A 40 -13.43 9.75 -12.12
C HIS A 40 -13.70 9.33 -13.58
N THR A 41 -12.87 9.76 -14.55
CA THR A 41 -12.96 9.36 -15.97
C THR A 41 -12.19 8.09 -16.30
N ALA A 42 -11.54 7.47 -15.32
CA ALA A 42 -10.78 6.26 -15.53
C ALA A 42 -11.66 5.12 -16.05
N GLU A 43 -11.16 4.40 -17.02
CA GLU A 43 -11.75 3.13 -17.48
C GLU A 43 -11.61 2.09 -16.37
N ILE A 44 -12.67 1.33 -16.11
CA ILE A 44 -12.72 0.32 -15.06
C ILE A 44 -12.66 -1.08 -15.67
N ILE A 45 -11.67 -1.87 -15.23
CA ILE A 45 -11.53 -3.28 -15.60
C ILE A 45 -11.82 -4.15 -14.38
N HIS A 46 -13.00 -4.79 -14.40
CA HIS A 46 -13.42 -5.68 -13.30
C HIS A 46 -12.61 -6.98 -13.27
N LEU A 47 -12.26 -7.40 -12.05
CA LEU A 47 -11.70 -8.73 -11.82
C LEU A 47 -12.85 -9.73 -11.59
N ALA A 48 -13.02 -10.67 -12.49
CA ALA A 48 -14.06 -11.68 -12.40
C ALA A 48 -13.88 -12.55 -11.13
N GLY A 49 -14.68 -12.24 -10.07
CA GLY A 49 -14.71 -12.97 -8.80
C GLY A 49 -13.41 -12.90 -7.99
N ALA A 50 -12.63 -11.82 -8.10
CA ALA A 50 -11.52 -11.50 -7.23
C ALA A 50 -11.65 -10.07 -6.72
N VAL A 51 -10.98 -9.75 -5.61
CA VAL A 51 -11.00 -8.42 -5.00
C VAL A 51 -9.59 -8.05 -4.57
N GLY A 52 -9.36 -6.74 -4.47
CA GLY A 52 -8.16 -6.16 -3.92
C GLY A 52 -6.91 -6.32 -4.80
N PRO A 53 -6.96 -5.90 -6.09
CA PRO A 53 -5.76 -5.78 -6.93
C PRO A 53 -4.88 -4.68 -6.37
N GLU A 54 -3.93 -5.04 -5.53
CA GLU A 54 -3.17 -4.07 -4.76
C GLU A 54 -2.03 -3.48 -5.57
N SER A 55 -1.16 -4.32 -6.13
CA SER A 55 -0.01 -3.92 -6.95
C SER A 55 -0.20 -4.34 -8.41
N LEU A 56 0.45 -3.62 -9.31
CA LEU A 56 0.36 -3.83 -10.76
C LEU A 56 1.77 -3.92 -11.35
N ALA A 57 2.11 -5.07 -11.94
CA ALA A 57 3.40 -5.29 -12.56
C ALA A 57 3.25 -5.69 -14.03
N PHE A 58 4.27 -5.38 -14.84
CA PHE A 58 4.33 -5.77 -16.23
C PHE A 58 5.59 -6.60 -16.49
N ASP A 59 5.46 -7.66 -17.27
CA ASP A 59 6.58 -8.52 -17.60
C ASP A 59 7.59 -7.86 -18.56
N PRO A 60 8.77 -8.47 -18.79
CA PRO A 60 9.79 -7.89 -19.68
C PRO A 60 9.33 -7.68 -21.13
N SER A 61 8.33 -8.44 -21.60
CA SER A 61 7.74 -8.25 -22.94
C SER A 61 6.73 -7.09 -22.98
N GLY A 62 6.37 -6.55 -21.81
CA GLY A 62 5.40 -5.48 -21.65
C GLY A 62 3.96 -5.95 -21.54
N GLU A 63 3.74 -7.25 -21.39
CA GLU A 63 2.42 -7.80 -21.17
C GLU A 63 1.96 -7.63 -19.70
N GLY A 64 0.67 -7.63 -19.49
CA GLY A 64 0.02 -7.45 -18.20
C GLY A 64 -1.06 -6.37 -18.22
N PRO A 65 -1.40 -5.76 -17.06
CA PRO A 65 -0.73 -5.94 -15.76
C PRO A 65 -0.96 -7.32 -15.14
N TYR A 66 -0.01 -7.69 -14.28
CA TYR A 66 -0.18 -8.75 -13.30
C TYR A 66 -0.56 -8.13 -11.98
N THR A 67 -1.46 -8.76 -11.22
CA THR A 67 -1.91 -8.23 -9.94
C THR A 67 -2.16 -9.33 -8.90
N GLY A 68 -1.74 -9.05 -7.66
CA GLY A 68 -2.05 -9.88 -6.51
C GLY A 68 -3.46 -9.60 -5.99
N VAL A 69 -4.21 -10.64 -5.65
CA VAL A 69 -5.58 -10.52 -5.14
C VAL A 69 -5.76 -11.18 -3.77
N ALA A 70 -6.87 -10.86 -3.12
CA ALA A 70 -7.11 -11.19 -1.71
C ALA A 70 -7.11 -12.69 -1.38
N ASP A 71 -7.29 -13.56 -2.34
CA ASP A 71 -7.30 -15.03 -2.16
C ASP A 71 -5.96 -15.70 -2.44
N GLY A 72 -4.87 -14.94 -2.53
CA GLY A 72 -3.50 -15.43 -2.73
C GLY A 72 -3.15 -15.78 -4.17
N ARG A 73 -4.03 -15.47 -5.14
CA ARG A 73 -3.71 -15.60 -6.56
C ARG A 73 -3.00 -14.35 -7.08
N ILE A 74 -2.24 -14.56 -8.14
CA ILE A 74 -1.74 -13.53 -9.02
C ILE A 74 -2.43 -13.74 -10.37
N LEU A 75 -3.10 -12.69 -10.83
CA LEU A 75 -3.85 -12.69 -12.10
C LEU A 75 -3.06 -11.92 -13.14
N LYS A 76 -3.11 -12.36 -14.40
CA LYS A 76 -2.56 -11.67 -15.58
C LYS A 76 -3.71 -11.15 -16.44
N TRP A 77 -3.68 -9.88 -16.81
CA TRP A 77 -4.58 -9.32 -17.81
C TRP A 77 -4.09 -9.64 -19.22
N GLN A 78 -4.95 -10.20 -20.03
CA GLN A 78 -4.66 -10.54 -21.45
C GLN A 78 -5.50 -9.75 -22.44
N GLY A 79 -5.89 -8.52 -22.05
CA GLY A 79 -6.73 -7.64 -22.87
C GLY A 79 -8.22 -8.02 -22.83
N HIS A 80 -9.04 -7.17 -23.44
CA HIS A 80 -10.50 -7.30 -23.39
C HIS A 80 -11.05 -8.61 -23.99
N ALA A 81 -10.32 -9.18 -24.97
CA ALA A 81 -10.75 -10.43 -25.63
C ALA A 81 -10.62 -11.67 -24.73
N HIS A 82 -9.62 -11.71 -23.87
CA HIS A 82 -9.31 -12.88 -23.05
C HIS A 82 -9.54 -12.66 -21.56
N GLY A 83 -9.57 -11.40 -21.10
CA GLY A 83 -9.81 -11.04 -19.71
C GLY A 83 -8.65 -11.41 -18.78
N TRP A 84 -8.99 -11.67 -17.52
CA TRP A 84 -8.04 -12.09 -16.49
C TRP A 84 -7.88 -13.61 -16.48
N VAL A 85 -6.63 -14.05 -16.41
CA VAL A 85 -6.27 -15.46 -16.25
C VAL A 85 -5.45 -15.66 -14.98
N ASP A 86 -5.55 -16.83 -14.36
CA ASP A 86 -4.72 -17.21 -13.23
C ASP A 86 -3.28 -17.43 -13.72
N PHE A 87 -2.32 -16.77 -13.08
CA PHE A 87 -0.90 -16.90 -13.40
C PHE A 87 -0.14 -17.66 -12.31
N ALA A 88 -0.28 -17.26 -11.05
CA ALA A 88 0.44 -17.87 -9.94
C ALA A 88 -0.40 -17.87 -8.65
N VAL A 89 0.10 -18.60 -7.65
CA VAL A 89 -0.44 -18.62 -6.29
C VAL A 89 0.68 -18.57 -5.27
N THR A 90 0.44 -17.91 -4.13
CA THR A 90 1.42 -17.78 -3.05
C THR A 90 1.34 -18.89 -2.01
N SER A 91 0.28 -19.72 -2.05
CA SER A 91 0.07 -20.85 -1.16
C SER A 91 -0.37 -22.10 -1.92
N SER A 92 0.15 -23.25 -1.50
CA SER A 92 -0.29 -24.57 -2.00
C SER A 92 -1.65 -25.00 -1.45
N ASN A 93 -2.08 -24.44 -0.32
CA ASN A 93 -3.37 -24.79 0.29
C ASN A 93 -4.52 -24.02 -0.36
N ARG A 94 -5.00 -24.53 -1.52
CA ARG A 94 -6.06 -23.87 -2.31
C ARG A 94 -7.48 -24.31 -1.95
N LYS A 95 -7.65 -25.41 -1.20
CA LYS A 95 -8.97 -25.93 -0.87
C LYS A 95 -9.82 -24.98 -0.02
N GLU A 96 -9.17 -24.25 0.88
CA GLU A 96 -9.80 -23.29 1.77
C GLU A 96 -9.92 -21.88 1.15
N CYS A 97 -9.31 -21.68 -0.02
CA CYS A 97 -9.23 -20.40 -0.72
C CYS A 97 -10.25 -20.28 -1.87
N VAL A 98 -11.30 -21.12 -1.85
CA VAL A 98 -12.38 -21.07 -2.83
C VAL A 98 -13.36 -19.92 -2.55
N ARG A 99 -14.08 -19.52 -3.57
CA ARG A 99 -15.05 -18.42 -3.49
C ARG A 99 -16.39 -18.90 -2.88
N PRO A 100 -17.08 -18.02 -2.10
CA PRO A 100 -16.68 -16.66 -1.74
C PRO A 100 -15.50 -16.67 -0.75
N PHE A 101 -14.47 -15.85 -1.05
CA PHE A 101 -13.29 -15.75 -0.20
C PHE A 101 -13.62 -15.05 1.12
N ALA A 102 -13.22 -15.67 2.23
CA ALA A 102 -13.30 -15.06 3.57
C ALA A 102 -11.97 -14.37 3.91
N PRO A 103 -11.96 -13.05 4.20
CA PRO A 103 -10.72 -12.34 4.53
C PRO A 103 -9.96 -12.94 5.72
N GLU A 104 -10.64 -13.72 6.57
CA GLU A 104 -10.06 -14.47 7.68
C GLU A 104 -9.04 -15.52 7.22
N MET A 105 -9.12 -15.95 5.97
CA MET A 105 -8.29 -17.01 5.40
C MET A 105 -7.00 -16.50 4.75
N GLU A 106 -6.73 -15.20 4.76
CA GLU A 106 -5.49 -14.64 4.17
C GLU A 106 -4.21 -15.33 4.69
N HIS A 107 -4.17 -15.71 5.97
CA HIS A 107 -3.03 -16.41 6.58
C HIS A 107 -2.81 -17.84 6.04
N VAL A 108 -3.80 -18.42 5.38
CA VAL A 108 -3.75 -19.74 4.73
C VAL A 108 -3.54 -19.59 3.23
N CYS A 109 -4.23 -18.63 2.63
CA CYS A 109 -4.28 -18.44 1.18
C CYS A 109 -3.13 -17.60 0.64
N GLY A 110 -2.53 -16.77 1.51
CA GLY A 110 -1.63 -15.69 1.13
C GLY A 110 -2.36 -14.40 0.81
N ARG A 111 -1.60 -13.33 0.82
CA ARG A 111 -2.03 -12.00 0.39
C ARG A 111 -0.86 -11.31 -0.32
N PRO A 112 -0.67 -11.60 -1.63
CA PRO A 112 0.32 -10.89 -2.42
C PRO A 112 -0.05 -9.40 -2.48
N LEU A 113 0.85 -8.55 -2.01
CA LEU A 113 0.76 -7.11 -2.03
C LEU A 113 1.72 -6.56 -3.10
N GLY A 114 2.99 -6.34 -2.78
CA GLY A 114 3.96 -5.84 -3.76
C GLY A 114 4.34 -6.88 -4.82
N LEU A 115 4.41 -6.46 -6.07
CA LEU A 115 4.82 -7.27 -7.21
C LEU A 115 5.89 -6.54 -8.04
N ARG A 116 6.98 -7.24 -8.43
CA ARG A 116 7.98 -6.73 -9.36
C ARG A 116 8.53 -7.86 -10.24
N PHE A 117 8.61 -7.60 -11.53
CA PHE A 117 9.36 -8.46 -12.44
C PHE A 117 10.85 -8.09 -12.46
N ASP A 118 11.69 -9.08 -12.37
CA ASP A 118 13.07 -8.95 -12.80
C ASP A 118 13.08 -8.91 -14.34
N GLN A 119 13.48 -7.77 -14.92
CA GLN A 119 13.43 -7.56 -16.35
C GLN A 119 14.49 -8.37 -17.12
N LYS A 120 15.50 -8.94 -16.42
CA LYS A 120 16.54 -9.80 -17.01
C LYS A 120 16.10 -11.26 -17.10
N THR A 121 15.47 -11.77 -16.03
CA THR A 121 15.13 -13.20 -15.93
C THR A 121 13.66 -13.48 -16.26
N GLY A 122 12.80 -12.49 -16.15
CA GLY A 122 11.34 -12.67 -16.25
C GLY A 122 10.70 -13.29 -15.00
N ASP A 123 11.46 -13.47 -13.92
CA ASP A 123 10.91 -13.93 -12.65
C ASP A 123 10.08 -12.83 -12.00
N LEU A 124 8.92 -13.22 -11.48
CA LEU A 124 8.07 -12.32 -10.69
C LEU A 124 8.38 -12.50 -9.20
N TYR A 125 8.89 -11.46 -8.58
CA TYR A 125 9.05 -11.37 -7.13
C TYR A 125 7.79 -10.84 -6.49
N ILE A 126 7.48 -11.35 -5.30
CA ILE A 126 6.20 -11.16 -4.62
C ILE A 126 6.47 -10.85 -3.15
N ALA A 127 5.99 -9.70 -2.66
CA ALA A 127 5.86 -9.43 -1.24
C ALA A 127 4.50 -9.94 -0.77
N ASP A 128 4.47 -11.09 -0.09
CA ASP A 128 3.24 -11.63 0.47
C ASP A 128 3.16 -11.30 1.96
N ALA A 129 2.03 -10.71 2.37
CA ALA A 129 1.84 -10.22 3.73
C ALA A 129 1.93 -11.29 4.82
N TYR A 130 1.80 -12.56 4.48
CA TYR A 130 1.86 -13.69 5.43
C TYR A 130 3.02 -14.66 5.15
N PHE A 131 3.51 -14.68 3.91
CA PHE A 131 4.52 -15.66 3.49
C PHE A 131 5.88 -15.02 3.17
N GLY A 132 6.02 -13.71 3.40
CA GLY A 132 7.28 -13.01 3.21
C GLY A 132 7.62 -12.76 1.75
N LEU A 133 8.90 -12.71 1.43
CA LEU A 133 9.38 -12.54 0.06
C LEU A 133 9.35 -13.87 -0.67
N GLN A 134 8.72 -13.90 -1.84
CA GLN A 134 8.58 -15.08 -2.69
C GLN A 134 9.00 -14.77 -4.13
N VAL A 135 9.16 -15.82 -4.94
CA VAL A 135 9.43 -15.72 -6.37
C VAL A 135 8.66 -16.79 -7.14
N VAL A 136 8.23 -16.47 -8.35
CA VAL A 136 7.71 -17.42 -9.32
C VAL A 136 8.31 -17.14 -10.69
N GLY A 137 8.66 -18.21 -11.42
CA GLY A 137 9.23 -18.10 -12.75
C GLY A 137 8.24 -17.60 -13.81
N PRO A 138 8.70 -17.33 -15.03
CA PRO A 138 7.90 -16.72 -16.11
C PRO A 138 6.71 -17.57 -16.56
N ASN A 139 6.69 -18.86 -16.22
CA ASN A 139 5.59 -19.76 -16.54
C ASN A 139 4.49 -19.78 -15.46
N GLY A 140 4.64 -19.02 -14.37
CA GLY A 140 3.69 -18.98 -13.26
C GLY A 140 3.70 -20.24 -12.40
N GLY A 141 2.58 -20.51 -11.71
CA GLY A 141 2.41 -21.66 -10.84
C GLY A 141 2.54 -21.31 -9.34
N LEU A 142 3.04 -22.26 -8.53
CA LEU A 142 3.23 -22.03 -7.10
C LEU A 142 4.50 -21.23 -6.84
N ALA A 143 4.38 -20.11 -6.13
CA ALA A 143 5.53 -19.31 -5.73
C ALA A 143 6.42 -20.03 -4.70
N THR A 144 7.72 -19.82 -4.80
CA THR A 144 8.73 -20.34 -3.87
C THR A 144 9.09 -19.28 -2.85
N GLN A 145 9.11 -19.62 -1.57
CA GLN A 145 9.51 -18.73 -0.49
C GLN A 145 11.03 -18.49 -0.53
N LEU A 146 11.45 -17.24 -0.41
CA LEU A 146 12.84 -16.82 -0.33
C LEU A 146 13.21 -16.36 1.08
N VAL A 147 12.38 -15.51 1.68
CA VAL A 147 12.60 -14.91 3.01
C VAL A 147 11.31 -14.94 3.79
N THR A 148 11.30 -15.64 4.92
CA THR A 148 10.15 -15.73 5.84
C THR A 148 10.46 -15.17 7.22
N GLU A 149 11.76 -15.00 7.51
CA GLU A 149 12.24 -14.46 8.78
C GLU A 149 13.50 -13.61 8.57
N VAL A 150 13.76 -12.71 9.48
CA VAL A 150 14.97 -11.88 9.51
C VAL A 150 15.45 -11.77 10.96
N GLU A 151 16.75 -12.07 11.21
CA GLU A 151 17.36 -12.04 12.54
C GLU A 151 16.63 -12.93 13.57
N GLY A 152 16.14 -14.10 13.12
CA GLY A 152 15.40 -15.04 13.96
C GLY A 152 13.99 -14.60 14.34
N GLN A 153 13.46 -13.57 13.67
CA GLN A 153 12.07 -13.09 13.85
C GLN A 153 11.29 -13.28 12.57
N PRO A 154 10.06 -13.84 12.62
CA PRO A 154 9.24 -14.01 11.44
C PRO A 154 8.85 -12.66 10.86
N LEU A 155 8.73 -12.58 9.54
CA LEU A 155 8.09 -11.48 8.85
C LEU A 155 6.57 -11.58 9.05
N LEU A 156 5.94 -10.53 9.56
CA LEU A 156 4.51 -10.54 9.89
C LEU A 156 3.65 -9.78 8.91
N PHE A 157 4.25 -8.84 8.16
CA PHE A 157 3.50 -7.98 7.24
C PHE A 157 4.42 -7.47 6.12
N THR A 158 4.99 -8.38 5.34
CA THR A 158 5.77 -8.01 4.16
C THR A 158 4.85 -7.30 3.17
N ASN A 159 5.26 -6.10 2.71
CA ASN A 159 4.32 -5.21 2.01
C ASN A 159 4.72 -4.96 0.56
N ASP A 160 5.82 -4.27 0.33
CA ASP A 160 6.20 -3.87 -1.02
C ASP A 160 7.69 -4.06 -1.30
N MET A 161 8.08 -3.94 -2.56
CA MET A 161 9.47 -4.10 -2.98
C MET A 161 9.80 -3.32 -4.25
N ASP A 162 11.09 -3.10 -4.45
CA ASP A 162 11.68 -2.72 -5.73
C ASP A 162 13.01 -3.44 -5.97
N ILE A 163 13.40 -3.61 -7.24
CA ILE A 163 14.54 -4.43 -7.65
C ILE A 163 15.64 -3.54 -8.21
N ASP A 164 16.85 -3.65 -7.68
CA ASP A 164 18.07 -3.19 -8.33
C ASP A 164 18.68 -4.34 -9.14
N GLU A 165 18.39 -4.35 -10.43
CA GLU A 165 18.89 -5.36 -11.34
C GLU A 165 20.41 -5.24 -11.59
N HIS A 166 21.01 -4.07 -11.30
CA HIS A 166 22.45 -3.86 -11.46
C HIS A 166 23.24 -4.52 -10.33
N GLU A 167 22.78 -4.31 -9.09
CA GLU A 167 23.42 -4.89 -7.90
C GLU A 167 22.89 -6.28 -7.53
N ASP A 168 21.89 -6.78 -8.26
CA ASP A 168 21.23 -8.08 -8.04
C ASP A 168 20.59 -8.17 -6.64
N VAL A 169 19.94 -7.08 -6.20
CA VAL A 169 19.31 -6.97 -4.88
C VAL A 169 17.85 -6.54 -4.97
N ILE A 170 17.09 -6.90 -3.95
CA ILE A 170 15.69 -6.50 -3.75
C ILE A 170 15.60 -5.70 -2.46
N TYR A 171 15.06 -4.48 -2.55
CA TYR A 171 14.66 -3.68 -1.38
C TYR A 171 13.21 -3.99 -1.09
N PHE A 172 12.88 -4.33 0.16
CA PHE A 172 11.51 -4.66 0.53
C PHE A 172 11.18 -4.22 1.95
N THR A 173 9.89 -4.02 2.23
CA THR A 173 9.40 -3.57 3.52
C THR A 173 8.67 -4.66 4.28
N ASP A 174 8.74 -4.60 5.61
CA ASP A 174 7.83 -5.25 6.55
C ASP A 174 7.16 -4.14 7.37
N SER A 175 5.84 -4.01 7.25
CA SER A 175 5.10 -2.88 7.82
C SER A 175 5.06 -2.90 9.33
N SER A 176 5.10 -4.10 9.93
CA SER A 176 5.03 -4.29 11.39
C SER A 176 5.62 -5.65 11.79
N THR A 177 6.40 -5.66 12.87
CA THR A 177 6.85 -6.90 13.54
C THR A 177 5.94 -7.31 14.71
N ILE A 178 4.81 -6.64 14.88
CA ILE A 178 3.86 -6.84 15.99
C ILE A 178 2.50 -7.28 15.45
N PHE A 179 2.07 -6.68 14.34
CA PHE A 179 0.74 -6.85 13.77
C PHE A 179 0.79 -7.50 12.40
N HIS A 180 -0.10 -8.48 12.19
CA HIS A 180 -0.34 -9.02 10.85
C HIS A 180 -1.18 -8.07 9.99
N ARG A 181 -1.18 -8.28 8.69
CA ARG A 181 -1.91 -7.46 7.71
C ARG A 181 -3.37 -7.20 8.09
N ARG A 182 -4.11 -8.20 8.56
CA ARG A 182 -5.50 -8.04 9.02
C ARG A 182 -5.67 -7.08 10.20
N GLN A 183 -4.60 -6.82 10.92
CA GLN A 183 -4.55 -5.91 12.07
C GLN A 183 -3.98 -4.54 11.70
N PHE A 184 -3.89 -4.20 10.40
CA PHE A 184 -3.25 -2.96 9.96
C PHE A 184 -3.80 -1.71 10.65
N MET A 185 -5.11 -1.66 10.92
CA MET A 185 -5.69 -0.54 11.65
C MET A 185 -5.18 -0.47 13.10
N SER A 186 -4.89 -1.61 13.73
CA SER A 186 -4.28 -1.65 15.06
C SER A 186 -2.85 -1.13 15.04
N SER A 187 -2.06 -1.49 14.02
CA SER A 187 -0.72 -0.93 13.82
C SER A 187 -0.76 0.59 13.69
N ILE A 188 -1.61 1.12 12.82
CA ILE A 188 -1.77 2.55 12.59
C ILE A 188 -2.21 3.29 13.85
N LEU A 189 -3.30 2.85 14.49
CA LEU A 189 -3.91 3.54 15.63
C LEU A 189 -3.11 3.39 16.94
N SER A 190 -2.29 2.35 17.08
CA SER A 190 -1.38 2.21 18.21
C SER A 190 -0.09 3.01 18.06
N SER A 191 0.12 3.62 16.87
CA SER A 191 1.37 4.29 16.48
C SER A 191 2.57 3.34 16.54
N ASP A 192 2.40 2.15 15.99
CA ASP A 192 3.45 1.16 15.84
C ASP A 192 4.59 1.73 14.97
N LYS A 193 5.82 1.54 15.45
CA LYS A 193 7.05 1.93 14.76
C LYS A 193 8.02 0.76 14.64
N SER A 194 7.48 -0.44 14.48
CA SER A 194 8.31 -1.62 14.33
C SER A 194 8.65 -1.99 12.89
N GLY A 195 8.14 -1.21 11.93
CA GLY A 195 8.39 -1.42 10.50
C GLY A 195 9.87 -1.36 10.12
N LYS A 196 10.22 -2.07 9.06
CA LYS A 196 11.60 -2.21 8.56
C LYS A 196 11.67 -2.00 7.05
N LEU A 197 12.82 -1.47 6.58
CA LEU A 197 13.30 -1.62 5.22
C LEU A 197 14.45 -2.60 5.21
N MET A 198 14.43 -3.56 4.31
CA MET A 198 15.42 -4.63 4.19
C MET A 198 15.94 -4.74 2.76
N LYS A 199 17.13 -5.32 2.63
CA LYS A 199 17.78 -5.66 1.36
C LYS A 199 18.01 -7.17 1.31
N TYR A 200 17.49 -7.84 0.28
CA TYR A 200 17.79 -9.24 -0.04
C TYR A 200 18.75 -9.29 -1.22
N ASN A 201 19.89 -9.94 -1.03
CA ASN A 201 20.83 -10.21 -2.12
C ASN A 201 20.48 -11.54 -2.78
N LYS A 202 20.14 -11.50 -4.08
CA LYS A 202 19.68 -12.69 -4.82
C LYS A 202 20.77 -13.76 -4.98
N SER A 203 22.03 -13.33 -5.09
CA SER A 203 23.19 -14.23 -5.26
C SER A 203 23.60 -14.91 -3.96
N SER A 204 23.81 -14.14 -2.85
CA SER A 204 24.21 -14.71 -1.55
C SER A 204 23.04 -15.25 -0.74
N LYS A 205 21.80 -14.88 -1.09
CA LYS A 205 20.55 -15.17 -0.37
C LYS A 205 20.48 -14.57 1.04
N GLU A 206 21.33 -13.59 1.31
CA GLU A 206 21.40 -12.91 2.61
C GLU A 206 20.42 -11.73 2.67
N VAL A 207 19.86 -11.52 3.86
CA VAL A 207 19.01 -10.37 4.16
C VAL A 207 19.73 -9.43 5.11
N THR A 208 19.73 -8.14 4.79
CA THR A 208 20.25 -7.07 5.64
C THR A 208 19.13 -6.11 6.00
N VAL A 209 18.96 -5.77 7.27
CA VAL A 209 18.05 -4.72 7.71
C VAL A 209 18.75 -3.38 7.55
N LEU A 210 18.19 -2.53 6.68
CA LEU A 210 18.73 -1.20 6.38
C LEU A 210 18.17 -0.13 7.31
N LEU A 211 16.85 -0.17 7.57
CA LEU A 211 16.16 0.77 8.45
C LEU A 211 15.25 0.03 9.41
N ARG A 212 15.14 0.58 10.62
CA ARG A 212 14.21 0.15 11.67
C ARG A 212 13.44 1.36 12.19
N GLY A 213 12.38 1.10 12.91
CA GLY A 213 11.61 2.16 13.55
C GLY A 213 10.69 2.92 12.61
N LEU A 214 10.40 2.35 11.42
CA LEU A 214 9.48 2.95 10.45
C LEU A 214 8.03 2.77 10.92
N SER A 215 7.22 3.81 10.72
CA SER A 215 5.79 3.78 11.00
C SER A 215 5.05 3.18 9.81
N PHE A 216 4.64 1.92 9.91
CA PHE A 216 3.94 1.22 8.85
C PHE A 216 4.65 1.41 7.50
N ALA A 217 5.88 0.85 7.39
CA ALA A 217 6.65 0.89 6.16
C ALA A 217 5.87 0.22 5.03
N ASN A 218 5.58 0.98 3.98
CA ASN A 218 4.72 0.58 2.87
C ASN A 218 5.51 0.58 1.56
N GLY A 219 5.08 1.30 0.54
CA GLY A 219 5.68 1.34 -0.78
C GLY A 219 7.18 1.63 -0.80
N VAL A 220 7.88 0.99 -1.73
CA VAL A 220 9.33 1.13 -1.96
C VAL A 220 9.59 1.54 -3.40
N ALA A 221 10.50 2.49 -3.61
CA ALA A 221 10.96 2.82 -4.97
C ALA A 221 12.44 3.21 -4.97
N LEU A 222 13.20 2.63 -5.89
CA LEU A 222 14.59 2.96 -6.15
C LEU A 222 14.69 4.17 -7.09
N SER A 223 15.61 5.11 -6.84
CA SER A 223 15.87 6.21 -7.75
C SER A 223 16.40 5.72 -9.11
N LYS A 224 16.24 6.54 -10.15
CA LYS A 224 16.66 6.19 -11.51
C LYS A 224 18.17 5.94 -11.61
N ASP A 225 18.95 6.72 -10.89
CA ASP A 225 20.40 6.60 -10.80
C ASP A 225 20.88 5.63 -9.72
N ARG A 226 19.93 5.01 -8.98
CA ARG A 226 20.16 4.08 -7.86
C ARG A 226 20.89 4.69 -6.66
N SER A 227 20.97 6.01 -6.60
CA SER A 227 21.66 6.70 -5.49
C SER A 227 20.90 6.63 -4.17
N PHE A 228 19.59 6.43 -4.20
CA PHE A 228 18.75 6.31 -3.00
C PHE A 228 17.55 5.39 -3.20
N VAL A 229 17.00 4.94 -2.10
CA VAL A 229 15.71 4.22 -2.04
C VAL A 229 14.72 5.04 -1.19
N LEU A 230 13.47 5.08 -1.66
CA LEU A 230 12.34 5.72 -1.00
C LEU A 230 11.48 4.69 -0.29
N VAL A 231 10.93 5.07 0.86
CA VAL A 231 9.96 4.26 1.62
C VAL A 231 8.80 5.14 2.06
N ALA A 232 7.58 4.71 1.78
CA ALA A 232 6.38 5.38 2.27
C ALA A 232 6.11 5.02 3.74
N GLU A 233 5.96 6.00 4.60
CA GLU A 233 5.43 5.86 5.97
C GLU A 233 3.96 6.28 5.99
N THR A 234 3.06 5.31 5.97
CA THR A 234 1.62 5.52 5.80
C THR A 234 0.99 6.48 6.82
N PRO A 235 1.05 6.25 8.16
CA PRO A 235 0.34 7.10 9.12
C PRO A 235 1.02 8.46 9.35
N THR A 236 2.31 8.58 9.09
CA THR A 236 3.05 9.83 9.23
C THR A 236 2.96 10.72 8.00
N ARG A 237 2.44 10.17 6.90
CA ARG A 237 2.25 10.85 5.60
C ARG A 237 3.56 11.40 5.06
N ARG A 238 4.61 10.63 5.14
CA ARG A 238 5.95 11.00 4.67
C ARG A 238 6.48 9.96 3.71
N ILE A 239 7.31 10.41 2.80
CA ILE A 239 8.23 9.56 2.07
C ILE A 239 9.62 9.77 2.67
N MET A 240 10.21 8.70 3.16
CA MET A 240 11.58 8.69 3.68
C MET A 240 12.54 8.31 2.57
N ARG A 241 13.74 8.91 2.57
CA ARG A 241 14.82 8.60 1.63
C ARG A 241 16.05 8.10 2.38
N LEU A 242 16.48 6.89 2.02
CA LEU A 242 17.77 6.36 2.43
C LEU A 242 18.75 6.47 1.27
N TRP A 243 19.83 7.21 1.46
CA TRP A 243 20.90 7.28 0.49
C TRP A 243 21.73 6.00 0.48
N LEU A 244 21.87 5.39 -0.69
CA LEU A 244 22.58 4.12 -0.88
C LEU A 244 24.03 4.36 -1.29
N HIS A 245 24.27 5.38 -2.12
CA HIS A 245 25.56 5.70 -2.72
C HIS A 245 25.89 7.19 -2.66
N GLY A 246 27.14 7.53 -2.97
CA GLY A 246 27.63 8.90 -3.03
C GLY A 246 27.99 9.49 -1.67
N PRO A 247 28.19 10.83 -1.59
CA PRO A 247 28.64 11.50 -0.37
C PRO A 247 27.68 11.39 0.82
N ASN A 248 26.40 11.13 0.52
CA ASN A 248 25.33 11.03 1.52
C ASN A 248 25.01 9.58 1.90
N ALA A 249 25.75 8.57 1.41
CA ALA A 249 25.47 7.16 1.65
C ALA A 249 25.28 6.87 3.16
N GLY A 250 24.19 6.16 3.49
CA GLY A 250 23.78 5.84 4.86
C GLY A 250 22.92 6.92 5.55
N ASN A 251 22.79 8.13 4.99
CA ASN A 251 21.93 9.16 5.55
C ASN A 251 20.46 8.87 5.27
N LEU A 252 19.61 9.17 6.25
CA LEU A 252 18.16 9.10 6.19
C LEU A 252 17.58 10.52 6.33
N ASP A 253 16.72 10.90 5.38
CA ASP A 253 16.02 12.19 5.45
C ASP A 253 14.54 12.04 5.01
N VAL A 254 13.77 13.12 5.18
CA VAL A 254 12.40 13.20 4.65
C VAL A 254 12.48 13.72 3.22
N PHE A 255 12.08 12.87 2.26
CA PHE A 255 12.04 13.21 0.85
C PHE A 255 10.84 14.10 0.51
N ALA A 256 9.67 13.79 1.06
CA ALA A 256 8.45 14.58 0.89
C ALA A 256 7.49 14.39 2.08
N GLU A 257 6.82 15.48 2.47
CA GLU A 257 5.63 15.45 3.33
C GLU A 257 4.38 15.53 2.45
N LEU A 258 3.39 14.68 2.74
CA LEU A 258 2.25 14.47 1.86
C LEU A 258 0.94 14.93 2.51
N PRO A 259 -0.02 15.46 1.71
CA PRO A 259 -1.32 15.89 2.20
C PRO A 259 -2.29 14.72 2.44
N GLY A 260 -1.94 13.50 2.03
CA GLY A 260 -2.74 12.28 2.17
C GLY A 260 -1.93 11.12 2.73
N VAL A 261 -2.59 10.00 2.93
CA VAL A 261 -2.03 8.76 3.49
C VAL A 261 -1.42 7.94 2.35
N PRO A 262 -0.08 7.91 2.20
CA PRO A 262 0.56 7.19 1.10
C PRO A 262 0.41 5.68 1.29
N ASP A 263 0.28 4.99 0.17
CA ASP A 263 0.35 3.53 0.06
C ASP A 263 1.60 3.18 -0.75
N ASN A 264 1.51 2.66 -1.97
CA ASN A 264 2.66 2.37 -2.78
C ASN A 264 3.23 3.60 -3.50
N ILE A 265 4.52 3.53 -3.82
CA ILE A 265 5.26 4.51 -4.61
C ILE A 265 5.93 3.81 -5.78
N ARG A 266 5.82 4.40 -6.99
CA ARG A 266 6.36 3.84 -8.23
C ARG A 266 7.12 4.86 -9.03
N ARG A 267 8.31 4.52 -9.45
CA ARG A 267 9.15 5.37 -10.30
C ARG A 267 8.77 5.20 -11.78
N ASN A 268 8.49 6.29 -12.47
CA ASN A 268 8.25 6.28 -13.90
C ASN A 268 9.57 6.30 -14.72
N SER A 269 9.46 6.22 -16.02
CA SER A 269 10.62 6.20 -16.93
C SER A 269 11.45 7.49 -16.91
N ARG A 270 10.84 8.62 -16.52
CA ARG A 270 11.52 9.92 -16.40
C ARG A 270 12.33 10.04 -15.12
N GLY A 271 12.10 9.18 -14.11
CA GLY A 271 12.71 9.23 -12.79
C GLY A 271 11.82 9.90 -11.74
N GLU A 272 10.62 10.34 -12.12
CA GLU A 272 9.61 10.89 -11.24
C GLU A 272 8.88 9.77 -10.51
N PHE A 273 8.20 10.10 -9.40
CA PHE A 273 7.54 9.11 -8.55
C PHE A 273 6.04 9.36 -8.44
N TRP A 274 5.24 8.38 -8.82
CA TRP A 274 3.83 8.33 -8.50
C TRP A 274 3.63 7.74 -7.12
N VAL A 275 2.88 8.44 -6.27
CA VAL A 275 2.47 7.97 -4.93
C VAL A 275 0.96 7.82 -4.92
N ALA A 276 0.50 6.63 -4.61
CA ALA A 276 -0.92 6.34 -4.40
C ALA A 276 -1.36 6.79 -3.01
N PHE A 277 -2.56 7.35 -2.88
CA PHE A 277 -3.13 7.65 -1.57
C PHE A 277 -4.29 6.72 -1.26
N HIS A 278 -4.14 5.95 -0.18
CA HIS A 278 -5.23 5.16 0.35
C HIS A 278 -6.41 6.05 0.76
N CYS A 279 -6.12 7.19 1.36
CA CYS A 279 -7.11 8.21 1.70
C CYS A 279 -6.48 9.59 1.90
N LYS A 280 -7.32 10.61 1.82
CA LYS A 280 -7.01 11.93 2.35
C LYS A 280 -7.26 11.96 3.85
N THR A 281 -6.64 12.88 4.56
CA THR A 281 -6.88 13.05 5.99
C THR A 281 -7.69 14.31 6.28
N GLY A 282 -8.75 14.16 7.07
CA GLY A 282 -9.51 15.28 7.62
C GLY A 282 -8.96 15.72 8.99
N PRO A 283 -9.51 16.81 9.55
CA PRO A 283 -9.08 17.32 10.86
C PRO A 283 -9.14 16.28 11.99
N ILE A 284 -10.18 15.46 12.00
CA ILE A 284 -10.37 14.43 13.04
C ILE A 284 -9.38 13.29 12.88
N SER A 285 -9.20 12.74 11.68
CA SER A 285 -8.21 11.68 11.46
C SER A 285 -6.80 12.17 11.75
N ASN A 286 -6.46 13.41 11.37
CA ASN A 286 -5.18 14.03 11.73
C ASN A 286 -4.99 14.13 13.24
N TRP A 287 -6.01 14.57 13.97
CA TRP A 287 -5.96 14.65 15.43
C TRP A 287 -5.78 13.27 16.07
N ILE A 288 -6.50 12.24 15.59
CA ILE A 288 -6.35 10.85 16.06
C ILE A 288 -4.92 10.35 15.83
N LEU A 289 -4.38 10.52 14.61
CA LEU A 289 -3.04 10.07 14.24
C LEU A 289 -1.94 10.81 15.02
N SER A 290 -2.18 12.08 15.36
CA SER A 290 -1.25 12.89 16.17
C SER A 290 -1.32 12.61 17.67
N ASN A 291 -2.33 11.84 18.12
CA ASN A 291 -2.56 11.53 19.54
C ASN A 291 -2.69 10.02 19.77
N PRO A 292 -1.58 9.28 19.95
CA PRO A 292 -1.56 7.83 20.04
C PRO A 292 -2.49 7.25 21.12
N TRP A 293 -2.72 7.98 22.22
CA TRP A 293 -3.63 7.56 23.29
C TRP A 293 -5.09 7.50 22.81
N VAL A 294 -5.48 8.41 21.88
CA VAL A 294 -6.83 8.41 21.28
C VAL A 294 -7.02 7.18 20.40
N GLY A 295 -6.04 6.90 19.53
CA GLY A 295 -6.05 5.71 18.67
C GLY A 295 -6.17 4.42 19.50
N LYS A 296 -5.35 4.29 20.56
CA LYS A 296 -5.43 3.16 21.51
C LYS A 296 -6.76 3.08 22.25
N ALA A 297 -7.39 4.22 22.55
CA ALA A 297 -8.73 4.24 23.19
C ALA A 297 -9.80 3.79 22.20
N LEU A 298 -9.74 4.22 20.92
CA LEU A 298 -10.65 3.79 19.86
C LEU A 298 -10.61 2.27 19.65
N LEU A 299 -9.42 1.66 19.69
CA LEU A 299 -9.26 0.20 19.55
C LEU A 299 -9.93 -0.60 20.69
N LYS A 300 -10.20 0.02 21.84
CA LYS A 300 -10.91 -0.60 22.98
C LYS A 300 -12.42 -0.49 22.90
N LEU A 301 -12.95 0.32 21.98
CA LEU A 301 -14.37 0.45 21.77
C LEU A 301 -14.91 -0.74 20.97
N PRO A 302 -16.15 -1.17 21.19
CA PRO A 302 -16.77 -2.25 20.43
C PRO A 302 -17.21 -1.77 19.03
N LEU A 303 -16.27 -1.15 18.31
CA LEU A 303 -16.48 -0.66 16.95
C LEU A 303 -15.88 -1.66 15.95
N GLY A 304 -16.71 -2.13 15.04
CA GLY A 304 -16.22 -2.98 13.94
C GLY A 304 -15.26 -2.22 13.02
N PHE A 305 -14.35 -2.96 12.39
CA PHE A 305 -13.36 -2.42 11.44
C PHE A 305 -13.93 -1.41 10.43
N LYS A 306 -15.07 -1.71 9.81
CA LYS A 306 -15.70 -0.83 8.81
C LYS A 306 -16.00 0.57 9.35
N LYS A 307 -16.44 0.67 10.62
CA LYS A 307 -16.76 1.96 11.26
C LYS A 307 -15.50 2.76 11.56
N ILE A 308 -14.46 2.11 12.07
CA ILE A 308 -13.18 2.75 12.36
C ILE A 308 -12.54 3.24 11.05
N HIS A 309 -12.49 2.38 10.03
CA HIS A 309 -11.96 2.73 8.73
C HIS A 309 -12.72 3.91 8.11
N TYR A 310 -14.07 3.89 8.13
CA TYR A 310 -14.92 4.97 7.65
C TYR A 310 -14.61 6.31 8.34
N LEU A 311 -14.41 6.29 9.67
CA LEU A 311 -14.00 7.47 10.42
C LEU A 311 -12.62 7.98 9.99
N MET A 312 -11.66 7.08 9.80
CA MET A 312 -10.28 7.44 9.47
C MET A 312 -10.15 8.01 8.04
N VAL A 313 -10.95 7.54 7.10
CA VAL A 313 -10.97 8.06 5.72
C VAL A 313 -11.85 9.31 5.53
N GLY A 314 -12.37 9.87 6.62
CA GLY A 314 -13.16 11.11 6.57
C GLY A 314 -14.60 10.94 6.12
N GLY A 315 -15.19 9.76 6.31
CA GLY A 315 -16.62 9.51 6.07
C GLY A 315 -17.03 9.38 4.60
N LYS A 316 -16.10 9.52 3.67
CA LYS A 316 -16.38 9.45 2.24
C LYS A 316 -15.24 8.75 1.49
N PRO A 317 -15.54 7.75 0.64
CA PRO A 317 -14.52 7.17 -0.21
C PRO A 317 -14.04 8.18 -1.25
N HIS A 318 -12.78 8.15 -1.59
CA HIS A 318 -12.16 8.96 -2.65
C HIS A 318 -10.90 8.27 -3.16
N ALA A 319 -10.38 8.73 -4.28
CA ALA A 319 -9.10 8.31 -4.83
C ALA A 319 -8.20 9.53 -5.03
N ALA A 320 -6.92 9.36 -4.82
CA ALA A 320 -5.94 10.37 -5.17
C ALA A 320 -4.58 9.74 -5.49
N ALA A 321 -3.85 10.42 -6.36
CA ALA A 321 -2.48 10.11 -6.73
C ALA A 321 -1.69 11.41 -6.87
N ILE A 322 -0.41 11.38 -6.49
CA ILE A 322 0.47 12.53 -6.60
C ILE A 322 1.74 12.11 -7.34
N ARG A 323 2.21 12.96 -8.24
CA ARG A 323 3.48 12.79 -8.92
C ARG A 323 4.51 13.75 -8.34
N LEU A 324 5.63 13.19 -7.90
CA LEU A 324 6.76 13.90 -7.32
C LEU A 324 7.95 13.90 -8.29
N SER A 325 8.71 15.01 -8.30
CA SER A 325 10.00 15.08 -8.97
C SER A 325 11.06 14.20 -8.28
N GLU A 326 12.22 14.01 -8.90
CA GLU A 326 13.39 13.36 -8.29
C GLU A 326 13.90 14.08 -7.03
N LYS A 327 13.42 15.30 -6.76
CA LYS A 327 13.75 16.10 -5.56
C LYS A 327 12.63 16.12 -4.51
N GLY A 328 11.51 15.47 -4.77
CA GLY A 328 10.35 15.44 -3.86
C GLY A 328 9.36 16.59 -4.05
N GLU A 329 9.53 17.42 -5.09
CA GLU A 329 8.58 18.49 -5.42
C GLU A 329 7.33 17.94 -6.06
N VAL A 330 6.17 18.49 -5.72
CA VAL A 330 4.89 18.09 -6.30
C VAL A 330 4.78 18.61 -7.73
N LEU A 331 4.61 17.71 -8.68
CA LEU A 331 4.45 18.01 -10.11
C LEU A 331 2.99 17.96 -10.56
N GLU A 332 2.22 17.02 -10.01
CA GLU A 332 0.83 16.79 -10.40
C GLU A 332 0.05 16.13 -9.28
N VAL A 333 -1.23 16.48 -9.13
CA VAL A 333 -2.16 15.87 -8.19
C VAL A 333 -3.45 15.53 -8.93
N LEU A 334 -3.83 14.27 -8.94
CA LEU A 334 -5.04 13.75 -9.57
C LEU A 334 -5.97 13.19 -8.50
N GLU A 335 -7.27 13.48 -8.63
CA GLU A 335 -8.31 13.00 -7.70
C GLU A 335 -9.54 12.43 -8.42
N ASP A 336 -10.20 11.49 -7.76
CA ASP A 336 -11.65 11.27 -7.82
C ASP A 336 -12.19 11.66 -6.44
N SER A 337 -12.52 12.94 -6.31
CA SER A 337 -12.86 13.57 -5.03
C SER A 337 -14.15 13.03 -4.42
N GLU A 338 -15.03 12.48 -5.26
CA GLU A 338 -16.30 11.88 -4.90
C GLU A 338 -16.26 10.35 -4.80
N GLY A 339 -15.14 9.72 -5.18
CA GLY A 339 -15.02 8.27 -5.26
C GLY A 339 -16.05 7.63 -6.21
N LYS A 340 -16.35 8.29 -7.31
CA LYS A 340 -17.35 7.83 -8.29
C LYS A 340 -16.91 6.59 -9.01
N SER A 341 -15.66 6.58 -9.48
CA SER A 341 -15.08 5.49 -10.24
C SER A 341 -14.02 4.76 -9.41
N LEU A 342 -13.10 5.51 -8.82
CA LEU A 342 -11.97 4.98 -8.06
C LEU A 342 -12.04 5.35 -6.58
N ARG A 343 -11.49 4.51 -5.72
CA ARG A 343 -11.38 4.77 -4.27
C ARG A 343 -10.31 3.90 -3.63
N PHE A 344 -9.73 4.40 -2.56
CA PHE A 344 -8.73 3.66 -1.77
C PHE A 344 -7.58 3.15 -2.64
N VAL A 345 -6.94 4.08 -3.38
CA VAL A 345 -5.87 3.74 -4.31
C VAL A 345 -4.67 3.20 -3.53
N SER A 346 -4.18 2.03 -3.91
CA SER A 346 -2.98 1.41 -3.33
C SER A 346 -1.77 1.57 -4.23
N GLU A 347 -1.94 1.56 -5.54
CA GLU A 347 -0.85 1.70 -6.49
C GLU A 347 -1.22 2.52 -7.71
N VAL A 348 -0.23 3.24 -8.25
CA VAL A 348 -0.31 3.94 -9.53
C VAL A 348 0.97 3.66 -10.32
N GLU A 349 0.84 2.86 -11.38
CA GLU A 349 1.93 2.52 -12.30
C GLU A 349 1.76 3.28 -13.61
N GLU A 350 2.74 4.12 -13.98
CA GLU A 350 2.74 4.84 -15.26
C GLU A 350 3.38 3.99 -16.36
N ARG A 351 2.59 3.66 -17.39
CA ARG A 351 3.08 2.90 -18.54
C ARG A 351 2.41 3.33 -19.83
N ASN A 352 3.22 3.61 -20.86
CA ASN A 352 2.74 3.93 -22.21
C ASN A 352 1.70 5.07 -22.23
N GLY A 353 1.94 6.17 -21.48
CA GLY A 353 1.04 7.31 -21.41
C GLY A 353 -0.25 7.05 -20.64
N LYS A 354 -0.32 6.00 -19.87
CA LYS A 354 -1.46 5.63 -19.02
C LYS A 354 -1.02 5.44 -17.59
N LEU A 355 -1.93 5.75 -16.65
CA LEU A 355 -1.84 5.33 -15.26
C LEU A 355 -2.70 4.09 -15.08
N TRP A 356 -2.06 3.03 -14.60
CA TRP A 356 -2.72 1.81 -14.15
C TRP A 356 -2.86 1.90 -12.65
N ILE A 357 -4.09 1.76 -12.14
CA ILE A 357 -4.44 2.12 -10.77
C ILE A 357 -5.03 0.90 -10.07
N GLY A 358 -4.35 0.47 -9.01
CA GLY A 358 -4.75 -0.62 -8.13
C GLY A 358 -5.44 -0.14 -6.86
N SER A 359 -6.16 -1.03 -6.21
CA SER A 359 -6.77 -0.79 -4.91
C SER A 359 -6.90 -2.08 -4.11
N VAL A 360 -6.35 -2.08 -2.93
CA VAL A 360 -6.42 -3.22 -2.00
C VAL A 360 -7.86 -3.61 -1.60
N MET A 361 -8.84 -2.74 -1.87
CA MET A 361 -10.24 -2.91 -1.44
C MET A 361 -11.25 -3.06 -2.58
N MET A 362 -10.89 -2.73 -3.83
CA MET A 362 -11.85 -2.75 -4.95
C MET A 362 -11.79 -4.06 -5.73
N PRO A 363 -12.89 -4.46 -6.42
CA PRO A 363 -12.91 -5.64 -7.28
C PRO A 363 -12.53 -5.33 -8.73
N PHE A 364 -11.73 -4.29 -8.96
CA PHE A 364 -11.35 -3.81 -10.29
C PHE A 364 -10.05 -3.00 -10.24
N ILE A 365 -9.43 -2.81 -11.37
CA ILE A 365 -8.38 -1.82 -11.60
C ILE A 365 -8.93 -0.65 -12.43
N GLY A 366 -8.27 0.52 -12.34
CA GLY A 366 -8.56 1.68 -13.18
C GLY A 366 -7.46 1.92 -14.21
N ILE A 367 -7.83 2.47 -15.37
CA ILE A 367 -6.89 2.97 -16.37
C ILE A 367 -7.24 4.44 -16.65
N TYR A 368 -6.31 5.34 -16.41
CA TYR A 368 -6.42 6.75 -16.73
C TYR A 368 -5.41 7.14 -17.80
N ASN A 369 -5.84 7.79 -18.89
CA ASN A 369 -4.95 8.26 -19.93
C ASN A 369 -4.32 9.59 -19.50
N LEU A 370 -2.98 9.65 -19.49
CA LEU A 370 -2.25 10.90 -19.32
C LEU A 370 -2.36 11.72 -20.61
N ASN A 371 -2.69 13.01 -20.50
CA ASN A 371 -2.79 13.93 -21.64
C ASN A 371 -1.40 14.39 -22.10
#